data_ca96424bd6fd9aff8113325c87209abd
#
_entry.id   ca96424bd6fd9aff8113325c87209abd
#
_cell.length_a   1.000
_cell.length_b   1.000
_cell.length_c   1.000
_cell.angle_alpha   90.00
_cell.angle_beta   90.00
_cell.angle_gamma   90.00
#
_symmetry.space_group_name_H-M   'P 1'
#
loop_
_entity.id
_entity.type
_entity.pdbx_description
1 polymer ?
#
loop_
_entity_poly.entity_id
_entity_poly.type
_entity_poly.pdbx_seq_one_letter_code
_entity_poly.pdbx_strand_id
1 'polypeptide(L)'
;ALTAAIFAKCDLSVNGTGVLNVNSNANDGITSEDKLKITGGVLNITSADDGLIGKDAVLIKDGTVHITASGNGIKSTAEQDGIQAETSVLISAGEVNVTAGGGANGEQKTGNAMFGGAQNTTADETLSTKGIKAEAALDITGGTVTVDSADDSLHSNDSMTVSGGGITVKSGDDGLHADNTLTIEDGTIVVEESCEGLEAIDLTINGG
;
A
#
# COMPACT_ATOMS: atom_id res chain seq x y z
N ALA A 1 21.46 9.22 -4.88
CA ALA A 1 20.97 9.71 -3.58
C ALA A 1 20.42 8.51 -2.82
N LEU A 2 20.54 8.49 -1.47
CA LEU A 2 19.85 7.49 -0.67
C LEU A 2 18.36 7.80 -0.70
N THR A 3 17.54 6.82 -1.02
CA THR A 3 16.09 6.99 -1.19
C THR A 3 15.30 6.57 0.04
N ALA A 4 15.91 5.90 1.02
CA ALA A 4 15.25 5.43 2.22
C ALA A 4 16.17 5.47 3.45
N ALA A 5 15.59 5.44 4.66
CA ALA A 5 16.34 5.30 5.90
C ALA A 5 16.98 3.91 6.01
N ILE A 6 16.28 2.87 5.56
CA ILE A 6 16.83 1.51 5.38
C ILE A 6 16.69 1.15 3.90
N PHE A 7 17.82 0.85 3.25
CA PHE A 7 17.84 0.55 1.83
C PHE A 7 18.61 -0.75 1.55
N ALA A 8 17.96 -1.69 0.89
CA ALA A 8 18.54 -2.95 0.44
C ALA A 8 18.57 -3.03 -1.09
N LYS A 9 19.67 -3.50 -1.67
CA LYS A 9 19.83 -3.75 -3.11
C LYS A 9 19.46 -5.17 -3.53
N CYS A 10 18.85 -5.90 -2.66
CA CYS A 10 18.41 -7.29 -2.84
C CYS A 10 17.25 -7.54 -1.88
N ASP A 11 16.75 -8.77 -1.85
CA ASP A 11 15.72 -9.17 -0.89
C ASP A 11 16.05 -8.70 0.53
N LEU A 12 15.09 -8.07 1.18
CA LEU A 12 15.18 -7.69 2.58
C LEU A 12 14.15 -8.47 3.39
N SER A 13 14.62 -9.14 4.44
CA SER A 13 13.74 -9.80 5.40
C SER A 13 13.87 -9.18 6.78
N VAL A 14 12.74 -8.79 7.37
CA VAL A 14 12.63 -8.32 8.74
C VAL A 14 11.91 -9.39 9.55
N ASN A 15 12.54 -9.83 10.64
CA ASN A 15 12.00 -10.88 11.51
C ASN A 15 12.43 -10.69 12.97
N GLY A 16 11.92 -11.54 13.84
CA GLY A 16 12.25 -11.53 15.27
C GLY A 16 11.07 -11.07 16.13
N THR A 17 11.37 -10.75 17.40
CA THR A 17 10.36 -10.33 18.39
C THR A 17 10.62 -8.94 18.95
N GLY A 18 11.64 -8.25 18.42
CA GLY A 18 12.03 -6.91 18.85
C GLY A 18 11.18 -5.80 18.24
N VAL A 19 11.55 -4.58 18.58
CA VAL A 19 10.94 -3.35 18.05
C VAL A 19 11.95 -2.63 17.16
N LEU A 20 11.56 -2.33 15.93
CA LEU A 20 12.32 -1.50 15.00
C LEU A 20 11.59 -0.17 14.81
N ASN A 21 12.23 0.93 15.18
CA ASN A 21 11.71 2.26 14.93
C ASN A 21 12.50 2.91 13.80
N VAL A 22 11.81 3.31 12.74
CA VAL A 22 12.38 3.96 11.56
C VAL A 22 11.78 5.35 11.43
N ASN A 23 12.63 6.36 11.37
CA ASN A 23 12.22 7.73 11.15
C ASN A 23 13.02 8.31 9.98
N SER A 24 12.35 8.50 8.85
CA SER A 24 12.91 9.08 7.63
C SER A 24 12.36 10.48 7.41
N ASN A 25 13.17 11.49 7.66
CA ASN A 25 12.75 12.90 7.60
C ASN A 25 12.80 13.50 6.19
N ALA A 26 13.22 12.75 5.18
CA ALA A 26 13.46 13.29 3.84
C ALA A 26 12.96 12.40 2.69
N ASN A 27 12.83 11.09 2.91
CA ASN A 27 12.49 10.10 1.88
C ASN A 27 11.73 8.92 2.51
N ASP A 28 11.79 7.75 1.86
CA ASP A 28 11.10 6.54 2.29
C ASP A 28 11.61 5.97 3.61
N GLY A 29 10.78 5.20 4.27
CA GLY A 29 11.15 4.49 5.49
C GLY A 29 12.09 3.32 5.21
N ILE A 30 11.58 2.28 4.57
CA ILE A 30 12.32 1.07 4.21
C ILE A 30 12.10 0.73 2.75
N THR A 31 13.18 0.58 1.98
CA THR A 31 13.11 0.21 0.57
C THR A 31 13.97 -1.02 0.29
N SER A 32 13.41 -2.00 -0.41
CA SER A 32 14.11 -3.11 -1.03
C SER A 32 14.04 -2.97 -2.56
N GLU A 33 15.16 -3.13 -3.26
CA GLU A 33 15.20 -3.17 -4.73
C GLU A 33 14.54 -4.44 -5.30
N ASP A 34 14.40 -5.48 -4.47
CA ASP A 34 13.71 -6.71 -4.80
C ASP A 34 12.52 -6.91 -3.83
N LYS A 35 12.41 -8.05 -3.14
CA LYS A 35 11.31 -8.36 -2.22
C LYS A 35 11.57 -7.81 -0.82
N LEU A 36 10.56 -7.18 -0.24
CA LEU A 36 10.52 -6.84 1.18
C LEU A 36 9.61 -7.82 1.91
N LYS A 37 10.16 -8.56 2.88
CA LYS A 37 9.43 -9.58 3.63
C LYS A 37 9.45 -9.28 5.12
N ILE A 38 8.28 -9.24 5.75
CA ILE A 38 8.12 -9.08 7.21
C ILE A 38 7.49 -10.35 7.76
N THR A 39 8.16 -10.97 8.74
CA THR A 39 7.75 -12.24 9.34
C THR A 39 7.72 -12.20 10.86
N GLY A 40 7.74 -11.03 11.46
CA GLY A 40 7.62 -10.84 12.91
C GLY A 40 8.24 -9.54 13.39
N GLY A 41 8.08 -9.28 14.68
CA GLY A 41 8.51 -8.05 15.33
C GLY A 41 7.48 -6.93 15.27
N VAL A 42 7.86 -5.80 15.84
CA VAL A 42 7.08 -4.56 15.78
C VAL A 42 7.87 -3.52 14.99
N LEU A 43 7.31 -3.05 13.90
CA LEU A 43 7.89 -2.00 13.06
C LEU A 43 7.08 -0.73 13.26
N ASN A 44 7.73 0.35 13.70
CA ASN A 44 7.15 1.68 13.76
C ASN A 44 7.89 2.56 12.76
N ILE A 45 7.19 3.02 11.73
CA ILE A 45 7.77 3.73 10.60
C ILE A 45 7.10 5.09 10.48
N THR A 46 7.91 6.14 10.43
CA THR A 46 7.49 7.48 10.05
C THR A 46 8.35 7.93 8.89
N SER A 47 7.74 8.35 7.79
CA SER A 47 8.45 8.75 6.57
C SER A 47 7.91 10.03 5.98
N ALA A 48 8.81 10.79 5.33
CA ALA A 48 8.47 12.01 4.59
C ALA A 48 7.99 11.71 3.16
N ASP A 49 8.12 10.46 2.71
CA ASP A 49 7.60 9.92 1.47
C ASP A 49 6.98 8.55 1.77
N ASP A 50 7.26 7.50 1.01
CA ASP A 50 6.64 6.18 1.19
C ASP A 50 7.13 5.47 2.46
N GLY A 51 6.27 4.67 3.08
CA GLY A 51 6.61 3.93 4.32
C GLY A 51 7.47 2.71 4.05
N LEU A 52 6.92 1.74 3.31
CA LEU A 52 7.56 0.49 2.91
C LEU A 52 7.50 0.32 1.40
N ILE A 53 8.63 0.06 0.78
CA ILE A 53 8.72 -0.25 -0.66
C ILE A 53 9.41 -1.60 -0.85
N GLY A 54 8.78 -2.49 -1.60
CA GLY A 54 9.39 -3.65 -2.22
C GLY A 54 9.20 -3.56 -3.72
N LYS A 55 10.26 -3.40 -4.50
CA LYS A 55 10.11 -3.19 -5.93
C LYS A 55 9.48 -4.39 -6.63
N ASP A 56 9.87 -5.61 -6.26
CA ASP A 56 9.24 -6.82 -6.76
C ASP A 56 7.98 -7.19 -5.99
N ALA A 57 8.04 -7.12 -4.65
CA ALA A 57 6.89 -7.44 -3.80
C ALA A 57 7.06 -6.97 -2.36
N VAL A 58 5.95 -6.73 -1.68
CA VAL A 58 5.88 -6.60 -0.22
C VAL A 58 5.08 -7.77 0.35
N LEU A 59 5.69 -8.55 1.25
CA LEU A 59 5.10 -9.74 1.83
C LEU A 59 5.04 -9.59 3.36
N ILE A 60 3.84 -9.39 3.91
CA ILE A 60 3.63 -9.36 5.35
C ILE A 60 2.97 -10.67 5.77
N LYS A 61 3.73 -11.47 6.52
CA LYS A 61 3.36 -12.83 6.93
C LYS A 61 3.14 -12.97 8.43
N ASP A 62 3.60 -12.01 9.21
CA ASP A 62 3.40 -11.93 10.67
C ASP A 62 4.02 -10.61 11.19
N GLY A 63 3.76 -10.28 12.45
CA GLY A 63 4.26 -9.09 13.13
C GLY A 63 3.23 -7.95 13.22
N THR A 64 3.67 -6.84 13.77
CA THR A 64 2.87 -5.61 13.89
C THR A 64 3.59 -4.49 13.15
N VAL A 65 2.92 -3.87 12.20
CA VAL A 65 3.46 -2.81 11.35
C VAL A 65 2.62 -1.55 11.52
N HIS A 66 3.24 -0.49 12.02
CA HIS A 66 2.64 0.83 12.14
C HIS A 66 3.37 1.80 11.21
N ILE A 67 2.65 2.41 10.29
CA ILE A 67 3.20 3.34 9.32
C ILE A 67 2.46 4.67 9.41
N THR A 68 3.24 5.75 9.44
CA THR A 68 2.78 7.11 9.18
C THR A 68 3.64 7.68 8.06
N ALA A 69 3.09 7.79 6.87
CA ALA A 69 3.78 8.21 5.66
C ALA A 69 3.14 9.48 5.09
N SER A 70 3.95 10.37 4.51
CA SER A 70 3.43 11.52 3.77
C SER A 70 3.12 11.17 2.31
N GLY A 71 3.73 10.10 1.78
CA GLY A 71 3.40 9.42 0.54
C GLY A 71 2.53 8.20 0.78
N ASN A 72 2.78 7.11 0.05
CA ASN A 72 2.07 5.84 0.25
C ASN A 72 2.53 5.15 1.53
N GLY A 73 1.62 4.43 2.19
CA GLY A 73 2.00 3.63 3.34
C GLY A 73 2.86 2.44 2.94
N ILE A 74 2.32 1.57 2.08
CA ILE A 74 3.01 0.40 1.53
C ILE A 74 2.90 0.45 0.01
N LYS A 75 4.01 0.20 -0.69
CA LYS A 75 4.07 0.26 -2.16
C LYS A 75 4.89 -0.89 -2.72
N SER A 76 4.40 -1.52 -3.77
CA SER A 76 5.22 -2.32 -4.67
C SER A 76 5.27 -1.67 -6.05
N THR A 77 6.44 -1.68 -6.69
CA THR A 77 6.66 -1.04 -8.00
C THR A 77 7.33 -2.02 -8.94
N ALA A 78 6.76 -2.19 -10.16
CA ALA A 78 7.44 -2.94 -11.21
C ALA A 78 8.51 -2.06 -11.86
N GLU A 79 9.77 -2.50 -11.86
CA GLU A 79 10.65 -2.08 -12.93
C GLU A 79 10.47 -3.09 -14.08
N GLN A 80 10.09 -2.57 -15.27
CA GLN A 80 9.84 -3.40 -16.44
C GLN A 80 11.16 -3.94 -17.01
N ASP A 81 11.57 -5.09 -16.56
CA ASP A 81 12.44 -5.96 -17.31
C ASP A 81 11.65 -7.20 -17.76
N GLY A 82 11.48 -7.32 -19.04
CA GLY A 82 10.54 -8.12 -19.80
C GLY A 82 10.48 -9.63 -19.59
N ILE A 83 10.44 -10.14 -18.37
CA ILE A 83 10.02 -11.51 -18.03
C ILE A 83 9.39 -11.47 -16.63
N GLN A 84 8.04 -11.49 -16.57
CA GLN A 84 7.18 -11.86 -15.44
C GLN A 84 7.76 -11.66 -14.02
N ALA A 85 7.84 -10.43 -13.54
CA ALA A 85 7.82 -10.17 -12.11
C ALA A 85 6.37 -9.83 -11.73
N GLU A 86 5.71 -10.72 -11.02
CA GLU A 86 4.44 -10.46 -10.36
C GLU A 86 4.70 -9.49 -9.21
N THR A 87 4.63 -8.19 -9.49
CA THR A 87 4.71 -7.17 -8.45
C THR A 87 3.46 -7.22 -7.62
N SER A 88 3.58 -7.73 -6.42
CA SER A 88 2.43 -7.95 -5.55
C SER A 88 2.66 -7.42 -4.14
N VAL A 89 1.56 -7.08 -3.49
CA VAL A 89 1.50 -6.94 -2.04
C VAL A 89 0.70 -8.12 -1.50
N LEU A 90 1.29 -8.91 -0.61
CA LEU A 90 0.61 -10.00 0.08
C LEU A 90 0.61 -9.76 1.59
N ILE A 91 -0.58 -9.73 2.18
CA ILE A 91 -0.78 -9.74 3.63
C ILE A 91 -1.47 -11.03 4.01
N SER A 92 -0.76 -11.93 4.70
CA SER A 92 -1.32 -13.23 5.06
C SER A 92 -1.55 -13.43 6.56
N ALA A 93 -0.96 -12.59 7.39
CA ALA A 93 -1.17 -12.57 8.84
C ALA A 93 -0.54 -11.30 9.44
N GLY A 94 -0.64 -11.14 10.75
CA GLY A 94 -0.10 -9.99 11.48
C GLY A 94 -1.09 -8.85 11.60
N GLU A 95 -0.59 -7.72 12.09
CA GLU A 95 -1.36 -6.48 12.25
C GLU A 95 -0.68 -5.36 11.46
N VAL A 96 -1.42 -4.71 10.58
CA VAL A 96 -0.94 -3.63 9.71
C VAL A 96 -1.80 -2.40 9.92
N ASN A 97 -1.19 -1.33 10.40
CA ASN A 97 -1.85 -0.05 10.62
C ASN A 97 -1.12 1.02 9.81
N VAL A 98 -1.82 1.67 8.91
CA VAL A 98 -1.26 2.65 7.96
C VAL A 98 -2.02 3.96 8.07
N THR A 99 -1.27 5.06 8.16
CA THR A 99 -1.78 6.41 7.88
C THR A 99 -0.94 6.99 6.74
N ALA A 100 -1.58 7.32 5.62
CA ALA A 100 -0.93 7.83 4.41
C ALA A 100 -1.49 9.21 4.03
N GLY A 101 -0.63 10.14 3.65
CA GLY A 101 -1.03 11.47 3.21
C GLY A 101 -1.77 12.32 4.27
N GLY A 102 -1.69 11.93 5.55
CA GLY A 102 -2.42 12.61 6.64
C GLY A 102 -3.82 12.05 6.89
N GLY A 103 -4.17 10.88 6.33
CA GLY A 103 -5.47 10.21 6.49
C GLY A 103 -6.55 10.78 5.56
N ALA A 104 -7.77 10.23 5.64
CA ALA A 104 -8.91 10.54 4.77
C ALA A 104 -9.29 12.04 4.72
N ASN A 105 -8.99 12.77 5.79
CA ASN A 105 -9.16 14.22 5.83
C ASN A 105 -7.85 14.98 5.50
N GLY A 106 -6.81 14.28 5.05
CA GLY A 106 -5.56 14.87 4.60
C GLY A 106 -5.72 15.63 3.29
N GLU A 107 -4.78 16.52 2.99
CA GLU A 107 -4.78 17.20 1.69
C GLU A 107 -4.27 16.18 0.64
N GLN A 108 -5.15 15.74 -0.26
CA GLN A 108 -4.69 15.12 -1.51
C GLN A 108 -3.72 16.10 -2.17
N LYS A 109 -2.51 15.67 -2.44
CA LYS A 109 -1.54 16.46 -3.20
C LYS A 109 -1.99 16.51 -4.67
N THR A 110 -3.07 17.23 -4.94
CA THR A 110 -3.51 17.48 -6.31
C THR A 110 -2.41 18.26 -7.01
N GLY A 111 -1.78 17.65 -7.99
CA GLY A 111 -0.94 18.36 -8.95
C GLY A 111 -1.77 19.49 -9.52
N ASN A 112 -1.27 20.72 -9.38
CA ASN A 112 -1.95 21.97 -9.67
C ASN A 112 -2.52 21.98 -11.10
N ALA A 113 -3.76 21.52 -11.28
CA ALA A 113 -4.51 21.61 -12.53
C ALA A 113 -4.97 23.05 -12.72
N MET A 114 -4.03 23.96 -13.03
CA MET A 114 -4.38 25.25 -13.59
C MET A 114 -4.94 25.07 -14.99
N PHE A 115 -6.24 25.29 -15.11
CA PHE A 115 -6.99 25.64 -16.32
C PHE A 115 -6.32 25.41 -17.68
N GLY A 116 -6.89 24.45 -18.43
CA GLY A 116 -6.98 24.51 -19.88
C GLY A 116 -5.80 23.94 -20.66
N GLY A 117 -5.95 22.71 -21.12
CA GLY A 117 -5.11 22.13 -22.17
C GLY A 117 -4.95 20.64 -21.99
N ALA A 118 -5.54 19.87 -22.92
CA ALA A 118 -5.27 18.44 -23.00
C ALA A 118 -3.77 18.20 -23.15
N GLN A 119 -3.13 17.79 -22.07
CA GLN A 119 -1.80 17.20 -22.12
C GLN A 119 -1.85 15.85 -21.41
N ASN A 120 -1.41 14.86 -22.15
CA ASN A 120 -1.13 13.52 -21.70
C ASN A 120 -0.14 13.59 -20.53
N THR A 121 -0.65 13.73 -19.31
CA THR A 121 0.18 13.66 -18.12
C THR A 121 0.28 12.19 -17.74
N THR A 122 1.45 11.61 -17.94
CA THR A 122 1.87 10.47 -17.13
C THR A 122 1.59 10.83 -15.68
N ALA A 123 0.75 10.07 -15.00
CA ALA A 123 0.41 10.31 -13.61
C ALA A 123 1.72 10.47 -12.83
N ASP A 124 1.88 11.61 -12.17
CA ASP A 124 3.08 11.87 -11.38
C ASP A 124 2.98 11.02 -10.11
N GLU A 125 3.64 9.86 -10.13
CA GLU A 125 3.64 8.92 -8.99
C GLU A 125 4.19 9.54 -7.70
N THR A 126 4.86 10.70 -7.80
CA THR A 126 5.38 11.43 -6.64
C THR A 126 4.29 12.08 -5.80
N LEU A 127 3.05 12.09 -6.26
CA LEU A 127 1.91 12.71 -5.57
C LEU A 127 0.91 11.70 -4.99
N SER A 128 1.13 10.39 -5.22
CA SER A 128 0.25 9.36 -4.69
C SER A 128 0.35 9.26 -3.16
N THR A 129 -0.80 9.20 -2.50
CA THR A 129 -0.92 9.11 -1.03
C THR A 129 -1.83 7.95 -0.62
N LYS A 130 -1.76 6.87 -1.41
CA LYS A 130 -2.55 5.66 -1.17
C LYS A 130 -2.06 4.92 0.07
N GLY A 131 -2.97 4.29 0.77
CA GLY A 131 -2.61 3.50 1.95
C GLY A 131 -1.69 2.33 1.58
N ILE A 132 -2.20 1.41 0.78
CA ILE A 132 -1.47 0.26 0.25
C ILE A 132 -1.64 0.25 -1.26
N LYS A 133 -0.52 0.31 -1.99
CA LYS A 133 -0.51 0.32 -3.46
C LYS A 133 0.25 -0.88 -4.00
N ALA A 134 -0.38 -1.64 -4.88
CA ALA A 134 0.23 -2.69 -5.68
C ALA A 134 0.18 -2.34 -7.17
N GLU A 135 1.27 -2.55 -7.88
CA GLU A 135 1.32 -2.29 -9.32
C GLU A 135 0.61 -3.39 -10.13
N ALA A 136 0.54 -4.62 -9.64
CA ALA A 136 -0.12 -5.72 -10.33
C ALA A 136 -1.18 -6.40 -9.45
N ALA A 137 -0.79 -7.03 -8.33
CA ALA A 137 -1.72 -7.76 -7.49
C ALA A 137 -1.66 -7.33 -6.02
N LEU A 138 -2.81 -7.19 -5.38
CA LEU A 138 -2.94 -7.00 -3.95
C LEU A 138 -3.75 -8.15 -3.37
N ASP A 139 -3.11 -9.00 -2.57
CA ASP A 139 -3.73 -10.15 -1.96
C ASP A 139 -3.77 -10.01 -0.44
N ILE A 140 -4.96 -10.12 0.16
CA ILE A 140 -5.15 -10.20 1.60
C ILE A 140 -5.80 -11.54 1.91
N THR A 141 -5.02 -12.43 2.55
CA THR A 141 -5.46 -13.79 2.88
C THR A 141 -5.65 -14.00 4.38
N GLY A 142 -5.34 -12.98 5.18
CA GLY A 142 -5.47 -13.01 6.64
C GLY A 142 -4.87 -11.78 7.30
N GLY A 143 -4.86 -11.78 8.64
CA GLY A 143 -4.36 -10.67 9.44
C GLY A 143 -5.42 -9.60 9.73
N THR A 144 -4.98 -8.50 10.31
CA THR A 144 -5.80 -7.32 10.56
C THR A 144 -5.16 -6.12 9.88
N VAL A 145 -5.90 -5.46 9.00
CA VAL A 145 -5.43 -4.32 8.20
C VAL A 145 -6.31 -3.11 8.51
N THR A 146 -5.70 -2.05 8.98
CA THR A 146 -6.36 -0.77 9.23
C THR A 146 -5.65 0.31 8.44
N VAL A 147 -6.38 1.02 7.59
CA VAL A 147 -5.83 2.05 6.73
C VAL A 147 -6.63 3.33 6.84
N ASP A 148 -5.94 4.44 6.96
CA ASP A 148 -6.47 5.80 6.89
C ASP A 148 -5.61 6.59 5.89
N SER A 149 -6.16 6.94 4.74
CA SER A 149 -5.42 7.49 3.60
C SER A 149 -6.10 8.70 2.98
N ALA A 150 -5.32 9.63 2.45
CA ALA A 150 -5.84 10.81 1.77
C ALA A 150 -6.30 10.53 0.32
N ASP A 151 -5.88 9.42 -0.26
CA ASP A 151 -6.25 8.86 -1.56
C ASP A 151 -6.82 7.46 -1.28
N ASP A 152 -6.86 6.51 -2.23
CA ASP A 152 -7.40 5.16 -2.01
C ASP A 152 -6.76 4.46 -0.81
N SER A 153 -7.57 3.74 -0.04
CA SER A 153 -7.00 2.97 1.07
C SER A 153 -6.25 1.74 0.59
N LEU A 154 -6.88 0.93 -0.24
CA LEU A 154 -6.24 -0.22 -0.91
C LEU A 154 -6.36 -0.02 -2.41
N HIS A 155 -5.25 -0.03 -3.12
CA HIS A 155 -5.21 0.18 -4.55
C HIS A 155 -4.38 -0.87 -5.28
N SER A 156 -4.90 -1.39 -6.38
CA SER A 156 -4.16 -2.24 -7.31
C SER A 156 -4.37 -1.76 -8.75
N ASN A 157 -3.28 -1.57 -9.49
CA ASN A 157 -3.37 -1.23 -10.91
C ASN A 157 -3.84 -2.40 -11.80
N ASP A 158 -4.10 -3.59 -11.23
CA ASP A 158 -4.64 -4.73 -11.95
C ASP A 158 -5.67 -5.48 -11.10
N SER A 159 -5.27 -6.36 -10.20
CA SER A 159 -6.18 -7.24 -9.48
C SER A 159 -6.05 -7.13 -7.97
N MET A 160 -7.17 -7.28 -7.27
CA MET A 160 -7.21 -7.37 -5.82
C MET A 160 -8.03 -8.58 -5.40
N THR A 161 -7.48 -9.37 -4.46
CA THR A 161 -8.19 -10.52 -3.88
C THR A 161 -8.19 -10.43 -2.36
N VAL A 162 -9.37 -10.51 -1.77
CA VAL A 162 -9.54 -10.66 -0.32
C VAL A 162 -10.14 -12.04 -0.07
N SER A 163 -9.36 -12.93 0.54
CA SER A 163 -9.79 -14.30 0.87
C SER A 163 -9.77 -14.60 2.37
N GLY A 164 -9.60 -13.57 3.20
CA GLY A 164 -9.67 -13.67 4.65
C GLY A 164 -9.13 -12.42 5.34
N GLY A 165 -9.19 -12.43 6.67
CA GLY A 165 -8.72 -11.32 7.50
C GLY A 165 -9.79 -10.30 7.87
N GLY A 166 -9.38 -9.28 8.62
CA GLY A 166 -10.19 -8.14 8.98
C GLY A 166 -9.62 -6.85 8.40
N ILE A 167 -10.38 -6.14 7.59
CA ILE A 167 -9.97 -4.92 6.91
C ILE A 167 -10.88 -3.79 7.37
N THR A 168 -10.28 -2.70 7.84
CA THR A 168 -11.00 -1.47 8.18
C THR A 168 -10.32 -0.31 7.49
N VAL A 169 -11.06 0.44 6.69
CA VAL A 169 -10.50 1.53 5.89
C VAL A 169 -11.26 2.83 6.05
N LYS A 170 -10.51 3.93 6.01
CA LYS A 170 -10.97 5.29 5.75
C LYS A 170 -10.18 5.86 4.61
N SER A 171 -10.87 6.44 3.64
CA SER A 171 -10.26 6.95 2.43
C SER A 171 -10.77 8.35 2.09
N GLY A 172 -9.89 9.18 1.57
CA GLY A 172 -10.25 10.44 0.96
C GLY A 172 -10.78 10.28 -0.47
N ASP A 173 -10.57 9.08 -1.07
CA ASP A 173 -11.11 8.67 -2.37
C ASP A 173 -11.76 7.29 -2.22
N ASP A 174 -11.22 6.20 -2.75
CA ASP A 174 -11.88 4.90 -2.71
C ASP A 174 -11.39 4.00 -1.59
N GLY A 175 -12.32 3.21 -1.04
CA GLY A 175 -12.01 2.23 0.00
C GLY A 175 -11.08 1.14 -0.53
N LEU A 176 -11.56 0.35 -1.47
CA LEU A 176 -10.84 -0.70 -2.19
C LEU A 176 -11.01 -0.46 -3.69
N HIS A 177 -9.93 -0.17 -4.39
CA HIS A 177 -9.90 0.09 -5.82
C HIS A 177 -8.98 -0.90 -6.55
N ALA A 178 -9.49 -1.56 -7.58
CA ALA A 178 -8.72 -2.34 -8.51
C ALA A 178 -9.01 -1.93 -9.96
N ASP A 179 -8.00 -1.59 -10.74
CA ASP A 179 -8.19 -1.12 -12.11
C ASP A 179 -8.92 -2.15 -13.00
N ASN A 180 -8.75 -3.46 -12.72
CA ASN A 180 -9.40 -4.52 -13.49
C ASN A 180 -10.34 -5.37 -12.65
N THR A 181 -9.83 -6.15 -11.68
CA THR A 181 -10.63 -7.17 -10.99
C THR A 181 -10.53 -7.04 -9.47
N LEU A 182 -11.66 -6.94 -8.77
CA LEU A 182 -11.76 -7.06 -7.32
C LEU A 182 -12.59 -8.30 -6.96
N THR A 183 -11.96 -9.24 -6.26
CA THR A 183 -12.63 -10.46 -5.79
C THR A 183 -12.59 -10.55 -4.28
N ILE A 184 -13.77 -10.67 -3.66
CA ILE A 184 -13.91 -10.93 -2.22
C ILE A 184 -14.44 -12.34 -2.05
N GLU A 185 -13.58 -13.24 -1.56
CA GLU A 185 -13.93 -14.64 -1.31
C GLU A 185 -14.37 -14.89 0.13
N ASP A 186 -13.73 -14.19 1.10
CA ASP A 186 -14.01 -14.30 2.53
C ASP A 186 -13.37 -13.13 3.27
N GLY A 187 -13.68 -12.95 4.57
CA GLY A 187 -13.10 -11.93 5.43
C GLY A 187 -14.17 -10.96 5.94
N THR A 188 -13.71 -9.96 6.68
CA THR A 188 -14.57 -8.87 7.16
C THR A 188 -14.02 -7.55 6.66
N ILE A 189 -14.80 -6.82 5.89
CA ILE A 189 -14.41 -5.53 5.33
C ILE A 189 -15.34 -4.45 5.87
N VAL A 190 -14.74 -3.42 6.47
CA VAL A 190 -15.44 -2.23 6.97
C VAL A 190 -14.86 -1.02 6.27
N VAL A 191 -15.64 -0.37 5.43
CA VAL A 191 -15.34 0.94 4.87
C VAL A 191 -16.07 1.98 5.72
N GLU A 192 -15.31 2.75 6.51
CA GLU A 192 -15.90 3.74 7.41
C GLU A 192 -16.17 5.08 6.70
N GLU A 193 -15.30 5.43 5.73
CA GLU A 193 -15.39 6.65 4.94
C GLU A 193 -14.72 6.44 3.59
N SER A 194 -15.35 6.85 2.49
CA SER A 194 -14.79 6.84 1.11
C SER A 194 -15.74 7.55 0.14
N CYS A 195 -15.27 7.86 -1.06
CA CYS A 195 -16.14 8.21 -2.19
C CYS A 195 -16.87 6.96 -2.67
N GLU A 196 -16.14 5.98 -3.20
CA GLU A 196 -16.63 4.65 -3.51
C GLU A 196 -16.10 3.65 -2.47
N GLY A 197 -16.98 2.75 -1.97
CA GLY A 197 -16.54 1.71 -1.03
C GLY A 197 -15.67 0.66 -1.68
N LEU A 198 -16.12 0.18 -2.85
CA LEU A 198 -15.45 -0.83 -3.67
C LEU A 198 -15.56 -0.41 -5.14
N GLU A 199 -14.43 -0.32 -5.84
CA GLU A 199 -14.38 0.01 -7.26
C GLU A 199 -13.55 -1.02 -8.04
N ALA A 200 -14.07 -1.49 -9.18
CA ALA A 200 -13.36 -2.30 -10.16
C ALA A 200 -14.16 -2.40 -11.46
N ILE A 201 -13.51 -2.75 -12.58
CA ILE A 201 -14.22 -3.13 -13.81
C ILE A 201 -15.03 -4.40 -13.59
N ASP A 202 -14.41 -5.42 -12.99
CA ASP A 202 -15.06 -6.68 -12.63
C ASP A 202 -15.05 -6.86 -11.11
N LEU A 203 -16.21 -6.71 -10.46
CA LEU A 203 -16.38 -6.91 -9.02
C LEU A 203 -17.12 -8.20 -8.74
N THR A 204 -16.50 -9.09 -7.97
CA THR A 204 -17.09 -10.36 -7.52
C THR A 204 -17.05 -10.46 -6.00
N ILE A 205 -18.21 -10.75 -5.37
CA ILE A 205 -18.32 -10.99 -3.93
C ILE A 205 -18.94 -12.37 -3.74
N ASN A 206 -18.13 -13.33 -3.27
CA ASN A 206 -18.55 -14.72 -3.01
C ASN A 206 -18.79 -14.98 -1.53
N GLY A 207 -18.20 -14.19 -0.65
CA GLY A 207 -18.30 -14.33 0.80
C GLY A 207 -17.84 -13.08 1.56
N GLY A 208 -17.82 -13.17 2.88
CA GLY A 208 -17.39 -12.10 3.78
C GLY A 208 -18.48 -11.55 4.68
#